data_a03928677858de597ffd304e82124b0d
#
_entry.id   a03928677858de597ffd304e82124b0d
#
_cell.length_a   1.000
_cell.length_b   1.000
_cell.length_c   1.000
_cell.angle_alpha   90.00
_cell.angle_beta   90.00
_cell.angle_gamma   90.00
#
_symmetry.space_group_name_H-M   'P 1'
#
loop_
_entity.id
_entity.type
_entity.pdbx_description
1 polymer ?
#
loop_
_entity_poly.entity_id
_entity_poly.type
_entity_poly.pdbx_seq_one_letter_code
_entity_poly.pdbx_strand_id
1 'polypeptide(L)'
;MKYEIVQTGSMGNCTVLEDVLALDMGVAFKKVAPYMRGLQLVFVSHEHGDHFKESTIRNLARSRPLLRFCGGEFLVQKFLDAGVSARNIDILEAGTTYDYGAFQVEPIALAHDVPNYGLRVFMKGQKAVYIVDTGHLEGVEAKGYNLYLVEANHTTAEIEERAAEKRAAGEYCYEIRAAENHLSYEQTIDWLTENMDARGIWIPMHQHIEQEEQGGCQTD
;
A
#
# COMPACT_ATOMS: atom_id res chain seq x y z
N MET A 1 -17.61 2.90 4.00
CA MET A 1 -16.92 2.22 2.88
C MET A 1 -16.53 0.83 3.34
N LYS A 2 -16.91 -0.23 2.61
CA LYS A 2 -16.49 -1.60 2.89
C LYS A 2 -15.03 -1.75 2.49
N TYR A 3 -14.23 -2.41 3.33
CA TYR A 3 -12.85 -2.74 3.02
C TYR A 3 -12.51 -4.14 3.52
N GLU A 4 -11.54 -4.76 2.88
CA GLU A 4 -10.97 -6.04 3.25
C GLU A 4 -9.45 -5.95 3.15
N ILE A 5 -8.76 -6.11 4.28
CA ILE A 5 -7.29 -6.21 4.30
C ILE A 5 -6.92 -7.65 3.99
N VAL A 6 -6.57 -7.93 2.74
CA VAL A 6 -6.16 -9.27 2.31
C VAL A 6 -4.82 -9.62 2.94
N GLN A 7 -3.92 -8.64 3.00
CA GLN A 7 -2.64 -8.68 3.70
C GLN A 7 -2.05 -7.27 3.77
N THR A 8 -1.23 -7.00 4.79
CA THR A 8 -0.42 -5.78 4.90
C THR A 8 0.94 -6.10 5.55
N GLY A 9 1.97 -5.32 5.23
CA GLY A 9 3.34 -5.46 5.72
C GLY A 9 4.32 -6.00 4.68
N SER A 10 5.60 -6.14 5.05
CA SER A 10 6.73 -6.50 4.18
C SER A 10 6.59 -7.84 3.45
N MET A 11 5.66 -8.70 3.87
CA MET A 11 5.38 -9.98 3.22
C MET A 11 4.34 -9.87 2.09
N GLY A 12 3.81 -8.67 1.85
CA GLY A 12 2.90 -8.37 0.77
C GLY A 12 1.71 -7.52 1.20
N ASN A 13 1.33 -6.59 0.34
CA ASN A 13 0.24 -5.65 0.55
C ASN A 13 -0.87 -5.89 -0.48
N CYS A 14 -2.10 -5.94 -0.01
CA CYS A 14 -3.30 -5.94 -0.84
C CYS A 14 -4.51 -5.61 0.02
N THR A 15 -5.25 -4.58 -0.36
CA THR A 15 -6.53 -4.19 0.25
C THR A 15 -7.58 -4.08 -0.84
N VAL A 16 -8.79 -4.55 -0.57
CA VAL A 16 -9.91 -4.47 -1.52
C VAL A 16 -11.00 -3.55 -0.95
N LEU A 17 -11.38 -2.54 -1.74
CA LEU A 17 -12.45 -1.61 -1.41
C LEU A 17 -13.71 -1.94 -2.22
N GLU A 18 -14.86 -2.03 -1.52
CA GLU A 18 -16.19 -2.26 -2.10
C GLU A 18 -16.26 -3.43 -3.11
N ASP A 19 -15.38 -4.41 -2.98
CA ASP A 19 -15.20 -5.56 -3.87
C ASP A 19 -14.82 -5.20 -5.33
N VAL A 20 -14.53 -3.92 -5.64
CA VAL A 20 -14.29 -3.43 -7.01
C VAL A 20 -12.93 -2.82 -7.24
N LEU A 21 -12.28 -2.26 -6.22
CA LEU A 21 -10.97 -1.63 -6.31
C LEU A 21 -9.98 -2.39 -5.42
N ALA A 22 -8.91 -2.91 -6.01
CA ALA A 22 -7.78 -3.44 -5.25
C ALA A 22 -6.65 -2.39 -5.17
N LEU A 23 -6.09 -2.23 -3.99
CA LEU A 23 -4.95 -1.38 -3.66
C LEU A 23 -3.76 -2.29 -3.38
N ASP A 24 -2.76 -2.19 -4.19
CA ASP A 24 -1.58 -3.04 -4.28
C ASP A 24 -1.87 -4.54 -4.57
N MET A 25 -0.85 -5.20 -5.07
CA MET A 25 -0.94 -6.59 -5.52
C MET A 25 0.32 -7.39 -5.18
N GLY A 26 0.87 -7.15 -3.99
CA GLY A 26 2.08 -7.83 -3.49
C GLY A 26 1.86 -9.24 -2.95
N VAL A 27 0.66 -9.76 -3.02
CA VAL A 27 0.27 -11.04 -2.40
C VAL A 27 0.18 -12.19 -3.41
N ALA A 28 0.16 -13.42 -2.93
CA ALA A 28 -0.05 -14.60 -3.79
C ALA A 28 -1.45 -14.60 -4.40
N PHE A 29 -1.57 -14.99 -5.67
CA PHE A 29 -2.84 -15.02 -6.43
C PHE A 29 -3.98 -15.72 -5.69
N LYS A 30 -3.69 -16.82 -4.99
CA LYS A 30 -4.71 -17.56 -4.20
C LYS A 30 -5.44 -16.69 -3.17
N LYS A 31 -4.78 -15.64 -2.65
CA LYS A 31 -5.38 -14.72 -1.67
C LYS A 31 -6.32 -13.72 -2.33
N VAL A 32 -6.07 -13.35 -3.59
CA VAL A 32 -6.87 -12.39 -4.37
C VAL A 32 -7.99 -13.06 -5.15
N ALA A 33 -7.84 -14.33 -5.47
CA ALA A 33 -8.79 -15.11 -6.28
C ALA A 33 -10.26 -14.99 -5.82
N PRO A 34 -10.58 -14.97 -4.51
CA PRO A 34 -11.96 -14.78 -4.04
C PRO A 34 -12.59 -13.46 -4.48
N TYR A 35 -11.82 -12.39 -4.63
CA TYR A 35 -12.29 -11.03 -4.99
C TYR A 35 -12.29 -10.79 -6.49
N MET A 36 -11.55 -11.59 -7.25
CA MET A 36 -11.23 -11.37 -8.66
C MET A 36 -12.46 -11.04 -9.53
N ARG A 37 -13.61 -11.66 -9.27
CA ARG A 37 -14.81 -11.49 -10.10
C ARG A 37 -15.40 -10.08 -10.02
N GLY A 38 -15.32 -9.45 -8.85
CA GLY A 38 -15.84 -8.10 -8.58
C GLY A 38 -14.90 -6.99 -9.05
N LEU A 39 -13.59 -7.25 -9.09
CA LEU A 39 -12.61 -6.21 -9.40
C LEU A 39 -12.84 -5.54 -10.74
N GLN A 40 -12.82 -4.22 -10.75
CA GLN A 40 -12.87 -3.36 -11.92
C GLN A 40 -11.53 -2.67 -12.18
N LEU A 41 -10.80 -2.35 -11.10
CA LEU A 41 -9.51 -1.68 -11.14
C LEU A 41 -8.54 -2.28 -10.12
N VAL A 42 -7.27 -2.39 -10.51
CA VAL A 42 -6.13 -2.69 -9.64
C VAL A 42 -5.21 -1.47 -9.68
N PHE A 43 -5.08 -0.78 -8.57
CA PHE A 43 -4.08 0.26 -8.37
C PHE A 43 -2.82 -0.37 -7.75
N VAL A 44 -1.65 0.02 -8.23
CA VAL A 44 -0.37 -0.32 -7.62
C VAL A 44 0.38 0.96 -7.30
N SER A 45 0.84 1.06 -6.05
CA SER A 45 1.51 2.23 -5.52
C SER A 45 2.91 2.41 -6.10
N HIS A 46 3.73 1.36 -6.08
CA HIS A 46 5.11 1.37 -6.54
C HIS A 46 5.61 -0.05 -6.90
N GLU A 47 6.89 -0.15 -7.25
CA GLU A 47 7.45 -1.35 -7.88
C GLU A 47 8.01 -2.42 -6.94
N HIS A 48 8.06 -2.22 -5.63
CA HIS A 48 8.60 -3.21 -4.70
C HIS A 48 7.78 -4.51 -4.71
N GLY A 49 8.43 -5.63 -4.43
CA GLY A 49 7.85 -6.97 -4.61
C GLY A 49 6.68 -7.30 -3.67
N ASP A 50 6.59 -6.60 -2.54
CA ASP A 50 5.48 -6.67 -1.59
C ASP A 50 4.30 -5.75 -1.96
N HIS A 51 4.41 -4.96 -3.04
CA HIS A 51 3.34 -4.18 -3.65
C HIS A 51 3.04 -4.62 -5.08
N PHE A 52 4.05 -5.09 -5.81
CA PHE A 52 3.94 -5.55 -7.18
C PHE A 52 4.41 -7.00 -7.33
N LYS A 53 3.51 -7.97 -7.20
CA LYS A 53 3.83 -9.38 -7.44
C LYS A 53 3.47 -9.76 -8.87
N GLU A 54 4.50 -9.79 -9.74
CA GLU A 54 4.35 -10.03 -11.17
C GLU A 54 3.50 -11.26 -11.51
N SER A 55 3.73 -12.39 -10.81
CA SER A 55 2.98 -13.62 -11.03
C SER A 55 1.49 -13.49 -10.72
N THR A 56 1.12 -12.68 -9.74
CA THR A 56 -0.27 -12.42 -9.36
C THR A 56 -0.95 -11.51 -10.38
N ILE A 57 -0.27 -10.43 -10.80
CA ILE A 57 -0.75 -9.51 -11.85
C ILE A 57 -0.94 -10.28 -13.16
N ARG A 58 0.02 -11.14 -13.54
CA ARG A 58 -0.07 -12.00 -14.72
C ARG A 58 -1.30 -12.91 -14.69
N ASN A 59 -1.56 -13.55 -13.56
CA ASN A 59 -2.71 -14.43 -13.40
C ASN A 59 -4.04 -13.67 -13.45
N LEU A 60 -4.11 -12.48 -12.85
CA LEU A 60 -5.28 -11.61 -12.96
C LEU A 60 -5.54 -11.16 -14.38
N ALA A 61 -4.52 -10.67 -15.10
CA ALA A 61 -4.64 -10.21 -16.48
C ALA A 61 -5.11 -11.35 -17.42
N ARG A 62 -4.61 -12.57 -17.22
CA ARG A 62 -5.05 -13.75 -17.99
C ARG A 62 -6.48 -14.18 -17.66
N SER A 63 -6.85 -14.16 -16.39
CA SER A 63 -8.18 -14.58 -15.93
C SER A 63 -9.27 -13.55 -16.21
N ARG A 64 -8.90 -12.28 -16.27
CA ARG A 64 -9.77 -11.13 -16.47
C ARG A 64 -9.21 -10.18 -17.54
N PRO A 65 -9.35 -10.53 -18.85
CA PRO A 65 -8.74 -9.78 -19.96
C PRO A 65 -9.22 -8.32 -20.11
N LEU A 66 -10.28 -7.92 -19.40
CA LEU A 66 -10.82 -6.57 -19.40
C LEU A 66 -10.55 -5.82 -18.07
N LEU A 67 -9.89 -6.47 -17.11
CA LEU A 67 -9.52 -5.82 -15.85
C LEU A 67 -8.51 -4.70 -16.15
N ARG A 68 -8.76 -3.53 -15.57
CA ARG A 68 -7.85 -2.39 -15.69
C ARG A 68 -6.83 -2.39 -14.56
N PHE A 69 -5.63 -1.94 -14.89
CA PHE A 69 -4.54 -1.75 -13.96
C PHE A 69 -4.10 -0.29 -14.04
N CYS A 70 -3.81 0.33 -12.92
CA CYS A 70 -3.37 1.72 -12.90
C CYS A 70 -2.23 1.94 -11.90
N GLY A 71 -1.46 2.99 -12.15
CA GLY A 71 -0.34 3.47 -11.35
C GLY A 71 0.40 4.58 -12.08
N GLY A 72 1.53 5.02 -11.54
CA GLY A 72 2.38 6.01 -12.21
C GLY A 72 3.02 5.46 -13.49
N GLU A 73 3.51 6.36 -14.36
CA GLU A 73 4.21 6.00 -15.60
C GLU A 73 5.37 5.01 -15.35
N PHE A 74 6.01 5.12 -14.18
CA PHE A 74 7.11 4.26 -13.75
C PHE A 74 6.74 2.76 -13.63
N LEU A 75 5.45 2.41 -13.60
CA LEU A 75 4.96 1.03 -13.53
C LEU A 75 4.57 0.43 -14.89
N VAL A 76 4.47 1.24 -15.95
CA VAL A 76 3.96 0.80 -17.26
C VAL A 76 4.74 -0.39 -17.78
N GLN A 77 6.08 -0.32 -17.78
CA GLN A 77 6.89 -1.43 -18.29
C GLN A 77 6.71 -2.71 -17.48
N LYS A 78 6.64 -2.61 -16.16
CA LYS A 78 6.39 -3.75 -15.27
C LYS A 78 5.02 -4.40 -15.52
N PHE A 79 3.97 -3.61 -15.76
CA PHE A 79 2.67 -4.15 -16.15
C PHE A 79 2.72 -4.88 -17.49
N LEU A 80 3.42 -4.32 -18.48
CA LEU A 80 3.61 -4.96 -19.79
C LEU A 80 4.37 -6.30 -19.64
N ASP A 81 5.46 -6.33 -18.88
CA ASP A 81 6.25 -7.53 -18.62
C ASP A 81 5.46 -8.60 -17.86
N ALA A 82 4.56 -8.16 -16.98
CA ALA A 82 3.59 -9.04 -16.32
C ALA A 82 2.48 -9.55 -17.26
N GLY A 83 2.43 -9.09 -18.53
CA GLY A 83 1.48 -9.53 -19.53
C GLY A 83 0.14 -8.80 -19.50
N VAL A 84 0.06 -7.64 -18.86
CA VAL A 84 -1.10 -6.74 -18.96
C VAL A 84 -1.11 -6.11 -20.34
N SER A 85 -2.27 -6.12 -21.03
CA SER A 85 -2.41 -5.43 -22.31
C SER A 85 -2.30 -3.91 -22.12
N ALA A 86 -1.53 -3.23 -22.98
CA ALA A 86 -1.37 -1.77 -22.94
C ALA A 86 -2.70 -1.00 -22.86
N ARG A 87 -3.74 -1.48 -23.55
CA ARG A 87 -5.10 -0.88 -23.51
C ARG A 87 -5.80 -0.96 -22.17
N ASN A 88 -5.30 -1.81 -21.27
CA ASN A 88 -5.84 -2.01 -19.90
C ASN A 88 -4.98 -1.32 -18.84
N ILE A 89 -3.97 -0.57 -19.22
CA ILE A 89 -3.12 0.19 -18.32
C ILE A 89 -3.56 1.65 -18.35
N ASP A 90 -3.89 2.20 -17.18
CA ASP A 90 -4.17 3.62 -16.97
C ASP A 90 -2.97 4.26 -16.28
N ILE A 91 -2.35 5.23 -16.96
CA ILE A 91 -1.26 6.01 -16.39
C ILE A 91 -1.87 7.14 -15.58
N LEU A 92 -1.56 7.18 -14.30
CA LEU A 92 -2.04 8.21 -13.38
C LEU A 92 -0.97 9.27 -13.15
N GLU A 93 -1.41 10.52 -13.04
CA GLU A 93 -0.58 11.69 -12.69
C GLU A 93 -1.04 12.24 -11.34
N ALA A 94 -0.10 12.48 -10.42
CA ALA A 94 -0.41 12.99 -9.08
C ALA A 94 -1.22 14.28 -9.13
N GLY A 95 -2.26 14.39 -8.30
CA GLY A 95 -3.17 15.52 -8.22
C GLY A 95 -4.25 15.56 -9.30
N THR A 96 -4.30 14.59 -10.22
CA THR A 96 -5.34 14.50 -11.25
C THR A 96 -6.40 13.49 -10.83
N THR A 97 -7.68 13.88 -10.90
CA THR A 97 -8.81 12.99 -10.59
C THR A 97 -9.22 12.20 -11.82
N TYR A 98 -9.34 10.89 -11.67
CA TYR A 98 -9.78 9.93 -12.70
C TYR A 98 -11.12 9.34 -12.33
N ASP A 99 -12.08 9.33 -13.27
CA ASP A 99 -13.44 8.83 -13.06
C ASP A 99 -13.63 7.43 -13.71
N TYR A 100 -13.96 6.45 -12.87
CA TYR A 100 -14.27 5.08 -13.28
C TYR A 100 -15.79 4.78 -13.22
N GLY A 101 -16.62 5.82 -13.16
CA GLY A 101 -18.08 5.72 -13.11
C GLY A 101 -18.62 5.38 -11.73
N ALA A 102 -18.29 4.23 -11.18
CA ALA A 102 -18.72 3.82 -9.83
C ALA A 102 -17.92 4.49 -8.71
N PHE A 103 -16.73 5.00 -9.00
CA PHE A 103 -15.81 5.66 -8.09
C PHE A 103 -14.82 6.55 -8.84
N GLN A 104 -14.21 7.47 -8.10
CA GLN A 104 -13.12 8.30 -8.59
C GLN A 104 -11.87 8.07 -7.75
N VAL A 105 -10.70 8.27 -8.37
CA VAL A 105 -9.41 8.17 -7.70
C VAL A 105 -8.54 9.37 -8.05
N GLU A 106 -7.67 9.77 -7.11
CA GLU A 106 -6.68 10.82 -7.29
C GLU A 106 -5.37 10.38 -6.65
N PRO A 107 -4.29 10.16 -7.43
CA PRO A 107 -3.00 9.76 -6.88
C PRO A 107 -2.31 10.92 -6.17
N ILE A 108 -1.54 10.57 -5.13
CA ILE A 108 -0.74 11.48 -4.30
C ILE A 108 0.72 11.06 -4.48
N ALA A 109 1.61 11.98 -4.85
CA ALA A 109 3.04 11.70 -4.83
C ALA A 109 3.53 11.51 -3.39
N LEU A 110 4.26 10.44 -3.14
CA LEU A 110 4.83 10.09 -1.83
C LEU A 110 6.36 10.05 -1.90
N ALA A 111 7.00 10.26 -0.74
CA ALA A 111 8.45 10.27 -0.61
C ALA A 111 8.97 8.88 -0.22
N HIS A 112 9.58 8.18 -1.16
CA HIS A 112 10.12 6.83 -0.98
C HIS A 112 11.43 6.67 -1.77
N ASP A 113 12.15 5.56 -1.61
CA ASP A 113 13.41 5.28 -2.32
C ASP A 113 13.19 4.96 -3.82
N VAL A 114 11.96 4.64 -4.21
CA VAL A 114 11.51 4.54 -5.60
C VAL A 114 10.28 5.45 -5.81
N PRO A 115 9.93 5.83 -7.06
CA PRO A 115 8.70 6.58 -7.32
C PRO A 115 7.48 5.84 -6.76
N ASN A 116 6.71 6.53 -5.91
CA ASN A 116 5.58 5.96 -5.17
C ASN A 116 4.37 6.90 -5.18
N TYR A 117 3.18 6.31 -5.31
CA TYR A 117 1.92 7.02 -5.21
C TYR A 117 1.03 6.44 -4.11
N GLY A 118 0.51 7.31 -3.23
CA GLY A 118 -0.71 7.06 -2.48
C GLY A 118 -1.96 7.29 -3.34
N LEU A 119 -3.13 7.01 -2.80
CA LEU A 119 -4.39 7.16 -3.53
C LEU A 119 -5.49 7.75 -2.66
N ARG A 120 -6.15 8.81 -3.14
CA ARG A 120 -7.46 9.23 -2.64
C ARG A 120 -8.54 8.50 -3.42
N VAL A 121 -9.56 8.02 -2.73
CA VAL A 121 -10.69 7.27 -3.32
C VAL A 121 -11.99 7.92 -2.90
N PHE A 122 -12.85 8.21 -3.87
CA PHE A 122 -14.18 8.80 -3.66
C PHE A 122 -15.22 7.80 -4.18
N MET A 123 -16.02 7.23 -3.27
CA MET A 123 -16.94 6.15 -3.62
C MET A 123 -18.17 6.20 -2.74
N LYS A 124 -19.38 6.12 -3.33
CA LYS A 124 -20.65 6.09 -2.60
C LYS A 124 -20.83 7.25 -1.59
N GLY A 125 -20.35 8.45 -1.93
CA GLY A 125 -20.39 9.61 -1.05
C GLY A 125 -19.43 9.57 0.14
N GLN A 126 -18.52 8.58 0.19
CA GLN A 126 -17.48 8.45 1.20
C GLN A 126 -16.08 8.66 0.58
N LYS A 127 -15.13 9.02 1.42
CA LYS A 127 -13.74 9.27 1.04
C LYS A 127 -12.81 8.32 1.78
N ALA A 128 -11.87 7.70 1.08
CA ALA A 128 -10.77 6.96 1.68
C ALA A 128 -9.42 7.50 1.17
N VAL A 129 -8.39 7.36 1.98
CA VAL A 129 -7.01 7.62 1.59
C VAL A 129 -6.16 6.39 1.88
N TYR A 130 -5.30 6.03 0.93
CA TYR A 130 -4.32 4.96 1.03
C TYR A 130 -2.92 5.54 0.91
N ILE A 131 -2.12 5.39 1.95
CA ILE A 131 -0.76 5.93 2.06
C ILE A 131 0.11 4.86 2.69
N VAL A 132 1.04 4.34 1.91
CA VAL A 132 2.03 3.34 2.33
C VAL A 132 3.39 3.67 1.76
N ASP A 133 4.42 3.30 2.48
CA ASP A 133 5.82 3.45 2.09
C ASP A 133 6.19 4.89 1.76
N THR A 134 6.21 5.73 2.78
CA THR A 134 6.63 7.12 2.66
C THR A 134 7.39 7.58 3.90
N GLY A 135 8.48 8.31 3.71
CA GLY A 135 9.27 8.85 4.81
C GLY A 135 8.63 10.06 5.51
N HIS A 136 7.70 10.75 4.84
CA HIS A 136 7.00 11.90 5.39
C HIS A 136 5.67 12.19 4.69
N LEU A 137 4.82 13.01 5.33
CA LEU A 137 3.52 13.45 4.79
C LEU A 137 3.46 14.98 4.60
N GLU A 138 4.60 15.62 4.38
CA GLU A 138 4.64 17.07 4.12
C GLU A 138 3.83 17.40 2.86
N GLY A 139 2.87 18.33 2.97
CA GLY A 139 1.99 18.74 1.88
C GLY A 139 0.86 17.76 1.53
N VAL A 140 0.77 16.61 2.23
CA VAL A 140 -0.33 15.66 2.04
C VAL A 140 -1.47 15.98 3.00
N GLU A 141 -2.63 16.33 2.47
CA GLU A 141 -3.85 16.59 3.25
C GLU A 141 -4.95 15.59 2.89
N ALA A 142 -5.68 15.11 3.92
CA ALA A 142 -6.87 14.25 3.76
C ALA A 142 -7.93 14.58 4.82
N LYS A 143 -8.35 15.85 4.89
CA LYS A 143 -9.27 16.33 5.92
C LYS A 143 -10.68 15.77 5.77
N GLY A 144 -11.21 15.21 6.86
CA GLY A 144 -12.58 14.72 6.94
C GLY A 144 -12.84 13.50 6.04
N TYR A 145 -11.88 12.61 5.89
CA TYR A 145 -12.08 11.33 5.21
C TYR A 145 -12.77 10.33 6.16
N ASN A 146 -13.43 9.33 5.58
CA ASN A 146 -14.12 8.30 6.32
C ASN A 146 -13.21 7.11 6.67
N LEU A 147 -12.22 6.84 5.82
CA LEU A 147 -11.29 5.73 5.97
C LEU A 147 -9.86 6.18 5.66
N TYR A 148 -8.97 5.93 6.60
CA TYR A 148 -7.55 6.20 6.52
C TYR A 148 -6.79 4.88 6.57
N LEU A 149 -6.28 4.44 5.43
CA LEU A 149 -5.39 3.30 5.27
C LEU A 149 -3.97 3.87 5.19
N VAL A 150 -3.37 4.14 6.33
CA VAL A 150 -2.10 4.85 6.43
C VAL A 150 -1.10 4.01 7.20
N GLU A 151 0.12 3.92 6.69
CA GLU A 151 1.16 3.15 7.37
C GLU A 151 1.50 3.70 8.75
N ALA A 152 1.93 2.78 9.62
CA ALA A 152 2.58 3.05 10.90
C ALA A 152 3.59 1.92 11.10
N ASN A 153 4.75 2.03 10.42
CA ASN A 153 5.67 0.91 10.21
C ASN A 153 6.42 0.53 11.49
N HIS A 154 6.86 1.52 12.27
CA HIS A 154 7.70 1.35 13.46
C HIS A 154 7.39 2.44 14.49
N THR A 155 7.84 2.27 15.73
CA THR A 155 7.94 3.37 16.68
C THR A 155 9.36 3.96 16.68
N THR A 156 9.48 5.24 17.03
CA THR A 156 10.79 5.90 17.15
C THR A 156 11.68 5.16 18.16
N ALA A 157 11.10 4.70 19.27
CA ALA A 157 11.81 3.97 20.31
C ALA A 157 12.40 2.63 19.82
N GLU A 158 11.63 1.85 19.02
CA GLU A 158 12.11 0.59 18.45
C GLU A 158 13.32 0.79 17.52
N ILE A 159 13.29 1.82 16.68
CA ILE A 159 14.41 2.12 15.77
C ILE A 159 15.66 2.54 16.58
N GLU A 160 15.50 3.39 17.60
CA GLU A 160 16.61 3.84 18.44
C GLU A 160 17.27 2.68 19.19
N GLU A 161 16.46 1.78 19.77
CA GLU A 161 16.93 0.59 20.49
C GLU A 161 17.72 -0.34 19.58
N ARG A 162 17.14 -0.73 18.43
CA ARG A 162 17.80 -1.59 17.45
C ARG A 162 19.08 -0.96 16.88
N ALA A 163 19.04 0.35 16.60
CA ALA A 163 20.20 1.08 16.12
C ALA A 163 21.33 1.11 17.18
N ALA A 164 21.00 1.23 18.47
CA ALA A 164 21.97 1.17 19.55
C ALA A 164 22.59 -0.23 19.69
N GLU A 165 21.78 -1.29 19.65
CA GLU A 165 22.23 -2.68 19.72
C GLU A 165 23.21 -3.02 18.60
N LYS A 166 22.85 -2.70 17.34
CA LYS A 166 23.69 -2.98 16.17
C LYS A 166 25.00 -2.18 16.19
N ARG A 167 24.95 -0.90 16.60
CA ARG A 167 26.17 -0.12 16.79
C ARG A 167 27.10 -0.74 17.83
N ALA A 168 26.53 -1.25 18.94
CA ALA A 168 27.31 -1.93 19.98
C ALA A 168 27.92 -3.24 19.48
N ALA A 169 27.23 -3.96 18.56
CA ALA A 169 27.72 -5.17 17.92
C ALA A 169 28.68 -4.92 16.74
N GLY A 170 28.86 -3.66 16.31
CA GLY A 170 29.65 -3.32 15.13
C GLY A 170 28.99 -3.74 13.80
N GLU A 171 27.67 -3.91 13.79
CA GLU A 171 26.88 -4.32 12.64
C GLU A 171 26.33 -3.11 11.88
N TYR A 172 26.05 -3.32 10.58
CA TYR A 172 25.39 -2.29 9.76
C TYR A 172 23.92 -2.14 10.19
N CYS A 173 23.52 -0.89 10.45
CA CYS A 173 22.18 -0.56 10.90
C CYS A 173 21.31 -0.16 9.69
N TYR A 174 20.60 -1.11 9.07
CA TYR A 174 19.67 -0.82 7.97
C TYR A 174 18.36 -0.19 8.47
N GLU A 175 18.07 -0.31 9.76
CA GLU A 175 16.84 0.22 10.40
C GLU A 175 16.75 1.74 10.28
N ILE A 176 17.88 2.44 10.32
CA ILE A 176 17.91 3.90 10.11
C ILE A 176 17.41 4.24 8.70
N ARG A 177 17.86 3.49 7.68
CA ARG A 177 17.39 3.69 6.30
C ARG A 177 15.93 3.30 6.14
N ALA A 178 15.46 2.26 6.82
CA ALA A 178 14.04 1.91 6.84
C ALA A 178 13.21 3.04 7.44
N ALA A 179 13.66 3.65 8.55
CA ALA A 179 13.00 4.79 9.18
C ALA A 179 12.95 6.05 8.30
N GLU A 180 13.91 6.23 7.38
CA GLU A 180 13.89 7.35 6.40
C GLU A 180 12.82 7.15 5.30
N ASN A 181 12.42 5.92 5.04
CA ASN A 181 11.52 5.55 3.95
C ASN A 181 10.10 5.18 4.41
N HIS A 182 9.85 5.12 5.71
CA HIS A 182 8.58 4.74 6.29
C HIS A 182 8.18 5.65 7.44
N LEU A 183 6.87 5.86 7.62
CA LEU A 183 6.34 6.63 8.75
C LEU A 183 6.47 5.87 10.05
N SER A 184 6.91 6.57 11.10
CA SER A 184 6.73 6.08 12.46
C SER A 184 5.26 6.20 12.89
N TYR A 185 4.91 5.44 13.94
CA TYR A 185 3.60 5.53 14.57
C TYR A 185 3.30 6.96 15.04
N GLU A 186 4.29 7.64 15.62
CA GLU A 186 4.18 9.01 16.13
C GLU A 186 3.88 9.99 15.00
N GLN A 187 4.63 9.93 13.88
CA GLN A 187 4.39 10.78 12.71
C GLN A 187 2.98 10.58 12.14
N THR A 188 2.52 9.34 12.10
CA THR A 188 1.17 9.02 11.61
C THR A 188 0.10 9.57 12.53
N ILE A 189 0.25 9.44 13.85
CA ILE A 189 -0.70 9.99 14.83
C ILE A 189 -0.75 11.53 14.75
N ASP A 190 0.39 12.19 14.63
CA ASP A 190 0.45 13.65 14.49
C ASP A 190 -0.32 14.11 13.25
N TRP A 191 -0.06 13.47 12.11
CA TRP A 191 -0.76 13.77 10.86
C TRP A 191 -2.27 13.46 10.94
N LEU A 192 -2.66 12.34 11.55
CA LEU A 192 -4.07 11.99 11.73
C LEU A 192 -4.80 12.99 12.64
N THR A 193 -4.12 13.52 13.66
CA THR A 193 -4.71 14.51 14.56
C THR A 193 -5.10 15.80 13.82
N GLU A 194 -4.38 16.15 12.75
CA GLU A 194 -4.69 17.32 11.91
C GLU A 194 -5.73 17.04 10.81
N ASN A 195 -5.87 15.77 10.40
CA ASN A 195 -6.65 15.39 9.22
C ASN A 195 -7.94 14.63 9.54
N MET A 196 -7.96 13.80 10.59
CA MET A 196 -9.07 12.91 10.91
C MET A 196 -10.04 13.55 11.90
N ASP A 197 -11.32 13.53 11.60
CA ASP A 197 -12.39 13.90 12.54
C ASP A 197 -12.95 12.66 13.28
N ALA A 198 -13.87 12.87 14.20
CA ALA A 198 -14.46 11.81 15.03
C ALA A 198 -15.24 10.72 14.24
N ARG A 199 -15.47 10.92 12.93
CA ARG A 199 -16.17 9.96 12.04
C ARG A 199 -15.19 9.14 11.22
N GLY A 200 -13.90 9.53 11.18
CA GLY A 200 -12.84 8.83 10.49
C GLY A 200 -12.48 7.53 11.19
N ILE A 201 -12.12 6.53 10.41
CA ILE A 201 -11.56 5.25 10.89
C ILE A 201 -10.16 5.13 10.33
N TRP A 202 -9.17 4.95 11.20
CA TRP A 202 -7.81 4.65 10.80
C TRP A 202 -7.52 3.16 10.95
N ILE A 203 -6.92 2.59 9.92
CA ILE A 203 -6.38 1.24 9.90
C ILE A 203 -4.87 1.37 9.67
N PRO A 204 -4.02 0.98 10.64
CA PRO A 204 -2.57 1.01 10.46
C PRO A 204 -2.16 -0.01 9.41
N MET A 205 -1.46 0.50 8.38
CA MET A 205 -0.95 -0.30 7.27
C MET A 205 0.54 -0.54 7.43
N HIS A 206 1.06 -1.52 6.70
CA HIS A 206 2.49 -1.80 6.53
C HIS A 206 3.28 -1.86 7.86
N GLN A 207 2.67 -2.45 8.91
CA GLN A 207 3.33 -2.64 10.20
C GLN A 207 4.45 -3.68 10.07
N HIS A 208 5.58 -3.41 10.69
CA HIS A 208 6.64 -4.40 10.83
C HIS A 208 6.27 -5.37 11.97
N ILE A 209 5.60 -6.46 11.61
CA ILE A 209 5.29 -7.53 12.56
C ILE A 209 6.49 -8.47 12.61
N GLU A 210 7.20 -8.49 13.73
CA GLU A 210 8.17 -9.56 13.99
C GLU A 210 7.42 -10.90 13.98
N GLN A 211 7.82 -11.80 13.10
CA GLN A 211 7.41 -13.19 13.23
C GLN A 211 8.17 -13.74 14.45
N GLU A 212 7.47 -13.94 15.57
CA GLU A 212 7.96 -14.88 16.58
C GLU A 212 8.25 -16.18 15.86
N GLU A 213 9.53 -16.54 15.78
CA GLU A 213 9.94 -17.86 15.35
C GLU A 213 9.23 -18.88 16.28
N GLN A 214 8.13 -19.44 15.81
CA GLN A 214 7.60 -20.66 16.40
C GLN A 214 8.65 -21.74 16.14
N GLY A 215 9.63 -21.79 17.03
CA GLY A 215 10.58 -22.87 17.16
C GLY A 215 9.81 -24.16 17.40
N GLY A 216 9.45 -24.83 16.32
CA GLY A 216 8.95 -26.18 16.33
C GLY A 216 10.06 -27.10 16.81
N CYS A 217 10.09 -27.36 18.10
CA CYS A 217 10.81 -28.51 18.67
C CYS A 217 10.17 -29.76 18.09
N GLN A 218 10.76 -30.29 17.03
CA GLN A 218 10.54 -31.71 16.66
C GLN A 218 11.39 -32.55 17.64
N THR A 219 10.75 -33.10 18.63
CA THR A 219 11.28 -34.25 19.36
C THR A 219 10.74 -35.51 18.71
N ASP A 220 11.68 -36.32 18.23
CA ASP A 220 11.66 -37.76 17.88
C ASP A 220 10.34 -38.55 17.88
#